data_2b3436fd2a76000ce02dc5ec6e414639
#
_entry.id   2b3436fd2a76000ce02dc5ec6e414639
#
_cell.length_a   1.000
_cell.length_b   1.000
_cell.length_c   1.000
_cell.angle_alpha   90.00
_cell.angle_beta   90.00
_cell.angle_gamma   90.00
#
_symmetry.space_group_name_H-M   'P 1'
#
loop_
_entity.id
_entity.type
_entity.pdbx_description
1 polymer ?
#
loop_
_entity_poly.entity_id
_entity_poly.type
_entity_poly.pdbx_seq_one_letter_code
_entity_poly.pdbx_strand_id
1 'polypeptide(L)'
;MLWAGCAGTQDRGHKAANSAVVIVTSNLADAQVYVDGRFVGAISFVKAGMALDPGRHRFELRHDDYFSRFAELDLHKAEKKQLELVLSPVLP
;
A
#
# COMPACT_ATOMS: atom_id res chain seq x y z
N MET A 1 3.48 -31.14 -14.71
CA MET A 1 3.11 -30.69 -14.35
C MET A 1 3.04 -30.08 -14.08
N LEU A 2 3.24 -29.95 -14.06
CA LEU A 2 2.94 -29.28 -13.60
C LEU A 2 2.77 -28.51 -13.48
N TRP A 3 3.07 -28.48 -13.55
CA TRP A 3 2.72 -27.60 -13.19
C TRP A 3 2.61 -26.89 -12.89
N ALA A 4 2.82 -26.93 -12.94
CA ALA A 4 2.57 -26.07 -12.46
C ALA A 4 2.40 -25.38 -12.43
N GLY A 5 2.60 -25.44 -12.56
CA GLY A 5 2.28 -24.59 -12.16
C GLY A 5 2.15 -23.96 -12.16
N CYS A 6 2.36 -24.03 -12.19
CA CYS A 6 2.04 -23.34 -11.87
C CYS A 6 2.02 -22.74 -11.60
N ALA A 7 2.45 -22.76 -11.54
CA ALA A 7 2.28 -22.09 -11.03
C ALA A 7 2.28 -21.23 -10.95
N GLY A 8 2.54 -21.09 -11.05
CA GLY A 8 2.42 -20.18 -10.66
C GLY A 8 2.15 -19.40 -10.79
N THR A 9 2.13 -19.33 -10.83
CA THR A 9 1.67 -18.66 -10.78
C THR A 9 1.14 -18.03 -10.60
N GLN A 10 1.11 -17.88 -10.55
CA GLN A 10 0.51 -17.37 -10.25
C GLN A 10 0.14 -16.87 -9.69
N ASP A 11 0.29 -16.66 -9.55
CA ASP A 11 0.07 -16.26 -8.71
C ASP A 11 -0.69 -15.39 -8.04
N ARG A 12 -1.15 -14.93 -8.28
CA ARG A 12 -1.76 -13.81 -7.80
C ARG A 12 -3.04 -14.06 -7.20
N GLY A 13 -3.88 -14.83 -7.71
CA GLY A 13 -5.15 -15.19 -7.12
C GLY A 13 -4.98 -15.82 -5.77
N HIS A 14 -4.00 -16.65 -5.58
CA HIS A 14 -3.83 -17.27 -4.28
C HIS A 14 -3.21 -16.31 -3.28
N LYS A 15 -2.58 -15.24 -3.75
CA LYS A 15 -2.15 -14.24 -2.84
C LYS A 15 -3.29 -13.65 -2.09
N ALA A 16 -4.42 -13.48 -2.72
CA ALA A 16 -5.57 -12.87 -2.09
C ALA A 16 -6.02 -13.59 -0.84
N ALA A 17 -5.81 -14.90 -0.75
CA ALA A 17 -6.23 -15.68 0.40
C ALA A 17 -5.42 -15.36 1.66
N ASN A 18 -4.17 -14.96 1.50
CA ASN A 18 -3.30 -14.66 2.62
C ASN A 18 -2.99 -13.19 2.75
N SER A 19 -3.36 -12.40 1.77
CA SER A 19 -3.00 -11.00 1.73
C SER A 19 -3.74 -10.22 2.81
N ALA A 20 -3.03 -9.27 3.37
CA ALA A 20 -3.66 -8.22 4.15
C ALA A 20 -4.14 -7.14 3.21
N VAL A 21 -5.13 -6.38 3.63
CA VAL A 21 -5.65 -5.26 2.85
C VAL A 21 -5.42 -3.98 3.64
N VAL A 22 -4.78 -3.01 3.02
CA VAL A 22 -4.51 -1.72 3.64
C VAL A 22 -5.24 -0.65 2.86
N ILE A 23 -6.01 0.16 3.57
CA ILE A 23 -6.70 1.31 3.01
C ILE A 23 -5.95 2.54 3.48
N VAL A 24 -5.39 3.28 2.53
CA VAL A 24 -4.64 4.49 2.86
C VAL A 24 -5.49 5.69 2.49
N THR A 25 -5.65 6.59 3.44
CA THR A 25 -6.37 7.83 3.24
C THR A 25 -5.50 9.02 3.56
N SER A 26 -5.82 10.16 3.00
CA SER A 26 -5.06 11.38 3.21
C SER A 26 -5.96 12.58 2.96
N ASN A 27 -5.45 13.74 3.35
CA ASN A 27 -6.10 15.02 3.05
C ASN A 27 -5.90 15.44 1.59
N LEU A 28 -5.08 14.70 0.82
CA LEU A 28 -4.80 15.04 -0.58
C LEU A 28 -5.08 13.83 -1.46
N ALA A 29 -6.06 13.94 -2.33
CA ALA A 29 -6.45 12.84 -3.19
C ALA A 29 -5.38 12.47 -4.21
N ASP A 30 -4.55 13.42 -4.60
CA ASP A 30 -3.51 13.21 -5.60
C ASP A 30 -2.13 12.95 -5.01
N ALA A 31 -2.04 12.76 -3.69
CA ALA A 31 -0.77 12.39 -3.08
C ALA A 31 -0.33 11.01 -3.59
N GLN A 32 0.96 10.83 -3.71
CA GLN A 32 1.55 9.62 -4.26
C GLN A 32 1.93 8.66 -3.14
N VAL A 33 1.51 7.41 -3.30
CA VAL A 33 1.74 6.38 -2.30
C VAL A 33 2.87 5.46 -2.76
N TYR A 34 3.83 5.26 -1.87
CA TYR A 34 4.94 4.32 -2.08
C TYR A 34 4.87 3.26 -1.00
N VAL A 35 5.07 2.02 -1.39
CA VAL A 35 5.14 0.89 -0.46
C VAL A 35 6.48 0.21 -0.66
N ASP A 36 7.25 0.11 0.41
CA ASP A 36 8.58 -0.51 0.39
C ASP A 36 9.48 0.11 -0.69
N GLY A 37 9.34 1.41 -0.89
CA GLY A 37 10.14 2.14 -1.86
C GLY A 37 9.61 2.13 -3.28
N ARG A 38 8.48 1.48 -3.52
CA ARG A 38 7.91 1.40 -4.87
C ARG A 38 6.65 2.22 -4.99
N PHE A 39 6.53 2.97 -6.06
CA PHE A 39 5.32 3.73 -6.34
C PHE A 39 4.17 2.79 -6.67
N VAL A 40 3.04 2.96 -6.00
CA VAL A 40 1.86 2.12 -6.23
C VAL A 40 0.67 2.88 -6.77
N GLY A 41 0.64 4.19 -6.63
CA GLY A 41 -0.46 4.99 -7.18
C GLY A 41 -0.77 6.19 -6.32
N ALA A 42 -1.74 6.98 -6.78
CA ALA A 42 -2.23 8.11 -6.00
C ALA A 42 -3.27 7.64 -4.99
N ILE A 43 -3.51 8.46 -3.97
CA ILE A 43 -4.52 8.16 -2.95
C ILE A 43 -5.87 7.82 -3.59
N SER A 44 -6.28 8.61 -4.58
CA SER A 44 -7.57 8.39 -5.23
C SER A 44 -7.66 7.01 -5.90
N PHE A 45 -6.51 6.46 -6.26
CA PHE A 45 -6.45 5.15 -6.91
C PHE A 45 -6.41 4.01 -5.89
N VAL A 46 -5.70 4.19 -4.78
CA VAL A 46 -5.48 3.11 -3.81
C VAL A 46 -6.45 3.14 -2.63
N LYS A 47 -7.32 4.13 -2.56
CA LYS A 47 -8.22 4.28 -1.42
C LYS A 47 -9.19 3.12 -1.23
N ALA A 48 -9.42 2.35 -2.29
CA ALA A 48 -10.30 1.18 -2.20
C ALA A 48 -9.63 0.02 -1.47
N GLY A 49 -8.32 0.07 -1.34
CA GLY A 49 -7.56 -0.95 -0.65
C GLY A 49 -6.44 -1.49 -1.48
N MET A 50 -5.36 -1.86 -0.82
CA MET A 50 -4.21 -2.52 -1.44
C MET A 50 -4.02 -3.86 -0.79
N ALA A 51 -3.85 -4.90 -1.61
CA ALA A 51 -3.52 -6.23 -1.10
C ALA A 51 -2.02 -6.34 -0.98
N LEU A 52 -1.54 -6.66 0.21
CA LEU A 52 -0.12 -6.80 0.49
C LEU A 52 0.14 -8.10 1.20
N ASP A 53 1.34 -8.64 1.00
CA ASP A 53 1.73 -9.85 1.71
C ASP A 53 1.84 -9.56 3.19
N PRO A 54 1.58 -10.55 4.06
CA PRO A 54 1.82 -10.37 5.49
C PRO A 54 3.27 -10.03 5.75
N GLY A 55 3.51 -9.30 6.83
CA GLY A 55 4.83 -8.88 7.22
C GLY A 55 4.90 -7.38 7.41
N ARG A 56 6.10 -6.88 7.59
CA ARG A 56 6.31 -5.46 7.82
C ARG A 56 6.46 -4.74 6.50
N HIS A 57 5.73 -3.65 6.37
CA HIS A 57 5.78 -2.81 5.18
C HIS A 57 5.97 -1.36 5.57
N ARG A 58 6.69 -0.65 4.73
CA ARG A 58 6.94 0.76 4.95
C ARG A 58 6.16 1.55 3.92
N PHE A 59 5.39 2.50 4.41
CA PHE A 59 4.56 3.35 3.57
C PHE A 59 5.13 4.75 3.55
N GLU A 60 5.09 5.36 2.38
CA GLU A 60 5.50 6.73 2.24
C GLU A 60 4.47 7.46 1.39
N LEU A 61 4.08 8.65 1.82
CA LEU A 61 3.17 9.49 1.09
C LEU A 61 3.89 10.76 0.69
N ARG A 62 3.84 11.09 -0.60
CA ARG A 62 4.52 12.24 -1.16
C ARG A 62 3.56 13.13 -1.93
N HIS A 63 3.83 14.41 -1.89
CA HIS A 63 3.13 15.38 -2.73
C HIS A 63 4.04 16.59 -2.89
N ASP A 64 4.01 17.21 -4.08
CA ASP A 64 4.76 18.43 -4.32
C ASP A 64 4.30 19.48 -3.31
N ASP A 65 5.25 20.27 -2.80
CA ASP A 65 4.98 21.36 -1.86
C ASP A 65 4.48 20.88 -0.50
N TYR A 66 4.58 19.58 -0.20
CA TYR A 66 4.23 19.04 1.11
C TYR A 66 5.38 18.20 1.64
N PHE A 67 5.47 18.14 2.98
CA PHE A 67 6.43 17.22 3.60
C PHE A 67 5.94 15.79 3.45
N SER A 68 6.84 14.90 3.08
CA SER A 68 6.53 13.48 2.99
C SER A 68 6.27 12.90 4.39
N ARG A 69 5.39 11.93 4.44
CA ARG A 69 5.09 11.20 5.68
C ARG A 69 5.40 9.73 5.47
N PHE A 70 5.87 9.11 6.53
CA PHE A 70 6.24 7.70 6.53
C PHE A 70 5.50 7.00 7.64
N ALA A 71 5.21 5.72 7.42
CA ALA A 71 4.64 4.86 8.44
C ALA A 71 5.08 3.44 8.17
N GLU A 72 5.22 2.66 9.25
CA GLU A 72 5.47 1.23 9.13
C GLU A 72 4.32 0.49 9.74
N LEU A 73 3.87 -0.55 9.05
CA LEU A 73 2.83 -1.42 9.56
C LEU A 73 3.31 -2.86 9.52
N ASP A 74 2.94 -3.60 10.55
CA ASP A 74 3.18 -5.02 10.60
C ASP A 74 1.85 -5.70 10.30
N LEU A 75 1.74 -6.30 9.12
CA LEU A 75 0.48 -6.84 8.63
C LEU A 75 0.41 -8.32 8.90
N HIS A 76 -0.75 -8.76 9.38
CA HIS A 76 -1.01 -10.16 9.61
C HIS A 76 -1.86 -10.73 8.48
N LYS A 77 -1.80 -12.04 8.34
CA LYS A 77 -2.55 -12.77 7.33
C LYS A 77 -4.02 -12.40 7.40
N ALA A 78 -4.60 -12.06 6.25
CA ALA A 78 -6.01 -11.72 6.09
C ALA A 78 -6.48 -10.54 6.91
N GLU A 79 -5.56 -9.71 7.37
CA GLU A 79 -5.89 -8.53 8.18
C GLU A 79 -6.33 -7.38 7.29
N LYS A 80 -7.25 -6.57 7.83
CA LYS A 80 -7.61 -5.29 7.22
C LYS A 80 -7.12 -4.17 8.10
N LYS A 81 -6.41 -3.22 7.51
CA LYS A 81 -5.94 -2.05 8.25
C LYS A 81 -6.25 -0.77 7.51
N GLN A 82 -6.51 0.27 8.28
CA GLN A 82 -6.64 1.61 7.75
C GLN A 82 -5.45 2.44 8.20
N LEU A 83 -4.92 3.23 7.29
CA LEU A 83 -3.80 4.10 7.57
C LEU A 83 -4.15 5.49 7.06
N GLU A 84 -4.18 6.45 7.95
CA GLU A 84 -4.43 7.83 7.58
C GLU A 84 -3.13 8.63 7.70
N LEU A 85 -2.74 9.29 6.63
CA LEU A 85 -1.54 10.10 6.60
C LEU A 85 -1.91 11.50 6.13
N VAL A 86 -1.79 12.46 7.02
CA VAL A 86 -2.10 13.85 6.73
C VAL A 86 -0.80 14.57 6.43
N LEU A 87 -0.71 15.18 5.25
CA LEU A 87 0.48 15.90 4.84
C LEU A 87 0.37 17.36 5.22
N SER A 88 1.50 17.94 5.62
CA SER A 88 1.62 19.33 5.96
C SER A 88 2.36 20.06 4.86
N PRO A 89 1.90 21.25 4.47
CA PRO A 89 2.57 22.00 3.41
C PRO A 89 3.94 22.50 3.84
N VAL A 90 4.83 22.56 2.88
CA VAL A 90 6.12 23.20 3.06
C VAL A 90 5.87 24.70 2.91
N LEU A 91 6.16 25.45 3.95
CA LEU A 91 5.95 26.90 3.93
C LEU A 91 7.04 27.59 3.14
N PRO A 92 6.70 28.67 2.43
CA PRO A 92 7.69 29.44 1.69
C PRO A 92 8.70 30.14 2.57
#